data_776e7886db0200aa669883b2449d7dca
#
_entry.id   776e7886db0200aa669883b2449d7dca
#
_cell.length_a   1.000
_cell.length_b   1.000
_cell.length_c   1.000
_cell.angle_alpha   90.00
_cell.angle_beta   90.00
_cell.angle_gamma   90.00
#
_symmetry.space_group_name_H-M   'P 1'
#
loop_
_entity.id
_entity.type
_entity.pdbx_description
1 polymer ?
#
loop_
_entity_poly.entity_id
_entity_poly.type
_entity_poly.pdbx_seq_one_letter_code
_entity_poly.pdbx_strand_id
1 'polypeptide(L)'
;MSTNASDSPVLSLLIPIYNVQRYLRECLDSAVAQTLEDIEIICINDGSTDSSPDIIREYMERDARVKMIDKANSGYGDSMNRGLEMARGEYVGILESDDFMAPDALEKLVSAAESCNADFAKANFDFYWSKPEERRSLHEMFKPKDCGKPVHPSDTTQFFKQKPSIWSAVYRRDFLERNGIKFLPTPGASFQDTSFAFKVIACADKAVYLHDAV
;
A
#
# COMPACT_ATOMS: atom_id res chain seq x y z
N MET A 1 9.54 -18.97 28.76
CA MET A 1 9.62 -19.11 27.28
C MET A 1 9.63 -17.71 26.73
N SER A 2 10.78 -17.23 26.30
CA SER A 2 10.95 -15.84 25.83
C SER A 2 10.41 -15.76 24.41
N THR A 3 9.27 -15.14 24.23
CA THR A 3 8.85 -14.65 22.92
C THR A 3 9.70 -13.42 22.63
N ASN A 4 10.74 -13.57 21.83
CA ASN A 4 11.33 -12.45 21.11
C ASN A 4 10.30 -12.01 20.06
N ALA A 5 9.28 -11.27 20.47
CA ALA A 5 8.52 -10.44 19.55
C ALA A 5 9.53 -9.43 18.98
N SER A 6 9.73 -9.42 17.68
CA SER A 6 10.46 -8.34 17.04
C SER A 6 9.78 -7.03 17.42
N ASP A 7 10.54 -6.03 17.85
CA ASP A 7 10.03 -4.70 18.27
C ASP A 7 9.43 -3.92 17.09
N SER A 8 9.32 -4.55 15.93
CA SER A 8 8.87 -4.00 14.64
C SER A 8 7.62 -4.72 14.15
N PRO A 9 6.61 -3.99 13.67
CA PRO A 9 5.40 -4.60 13.13
C PRO A 9 5.70 -5.43 11.87
N VAL A 10 4.79 -6.34 11.52
CA VAL A 10 4.88 -7.11 10.27
C VAL A 10 4.75 -6.20 9.07
N LEU A 11 3.87 -5.19 9.11
CA LEU A 11 3.62 -4.32 7.97
C LEU A 11 3.44 -2.85 8.39
N SER A 12 4.01 -1.94 7.58
CA SER A 12 3.71 -0.50 7.61
C SER A 12 2.78 -0.16 6.45
N LEU A 13 1.54 0.28 6.75
CA LEU A 13 0.60 0.76 5.76
C LEU A 13 0.74 2.28 5.59
N LEU A 14 1.11 2.73 4.41
CA LEU A 14 1.30 4.14 4.08
C LEU A 14 0.04 4.70 3.42
N ILE A 15 -0.49 5.81 3.95
CA ILE A 15 -1.69 6.47 3.44
C ILE A 15 -1.35 7.95 3.15
N PRO A 16 -1.10 8.33 1.89
CA PRO A 16 -0.88 9.73 1.50
C PRO A 16 -2.21 10.50 1.54
N ILE A 17 -2.22 11.68 2.18
CA ILE A 17 -3.44 12.43 2.44
C ILE A 17 -3.25 13.89 2.04
N TYR A 18 -4.12 14.40 1.14
CA TYR A 18 -4.18 15.81 0.79
C TYR A 18 -5.60 16.22 0.39
N ASN A 19 -6.28 17.00 1.24
CA ASN A 19 -7.64 17.53 0.98
C ASN A 19 -8.66 16.46 0.57
N VAL A 20 -8.81 15.39 1.36
CA VAL A 20 -9.61 14.20 1.04
C VAL A 20 -10.65 13.88 2.12
N GLN A 21 -11.02 14.85 2.96
CA GLN A 21 -11.94 14.67 4.10
C GLN A 21 -13.20 13.87 3.77
N ARG A 22 -13.66 13.90 2.50
CA ARG A 22 -14.89 13.24 2.06
C ARG A 22 -14.80 11.71 2.10
N TYR A 23 -13.62 11.15 1.79
CA TYR A 23 -13.40 9.72 1.64
C TYR A 23 -12.55 9.13 2.77
N LEU A 24 -11.82 9.99 3.49
CA LEU A 24 -10.80 9.58 4.45
C LEU A 24 -11.32 8.67 5.56
N ARG A 25 -12.57 8.85 6.02
CA ARG A 25 -13.14 7.98 7.05
C ARG A 25 -13.33 6.56 6.56
N GLU A 26 -13.87 6.35 5.36
CA GLU A 26 -14.04 5.03 4.75
C GLU A 26 -12.70 4.35 4.53
N CYS A 27 -11.69 5.09 4.06
CA CYS A 27 -10.31 4.63 3.92
C CYS A 27 -9.74 4.14 5.27
N LEU A 28 -9.78 4.98 6.30
CA LEU A 28 -9.22 4.65 7.63
C LEU A 28 -10.00 3.54 8.32
N ASP A 29 -11.35 3.50 8.20
CA ASP A 29 -12.16 2.40 8.72
C ASP A 29 -11.71 1.06 8.13
N SER A 30 -11.44 1.00 6.82
CA SER A 30 -10.94 -0.21 6.16
C SER A 30 -9.52 -0.59 6.61
N ALA A 31 -8.67 0.39 6.89
CA ALA A 31 -7.31 0.19 7.36
C ALA A 31 -7.25 -0.37 8.78
N VAL A 32 -8.05 0.18 9.71
CA VAL A 32 -8.06 -0.27 11.11
C VAL A 32 -8.79 -1.61 11.29
N ALA A 33 -9.68 -1.97 10.36
CA ALA A 33 -10.45 -3.23 10.36
C ALA A 33 -9.70 -4.40 9.72
N GLN A 34 -8.44 -4.26 9.34
CA GLN A 34 -7.67 -5.36 8.74
C GLN A 34 -7.48 -6.53 9.71
N THR A 35 -7.60 -7.76 9.19
CA THR A 35 -7.40 -9.01 9.98
C THR A 35 -5.95 -9.20 10.41
N LEU A 36 -4.99 -8.63 9.66
CA LEU A 36 -3.59 -8.56 10.09
C LEU A 36 -3.45 -7.48 11.17
N GLU A 37 -3.33 -7.89 12.44
CA GLU A 37 -3.32 -6.98 13.59
C GLU A 37 -1.96 -6.30 13.81
N ASP A 38 -0.84 -7.01 13.55
CA ASP A 38 0.52 -6.51 13.78
C ASP A 38 0.98 -5.58 12.66
N ILE A 39 0.34 -4.42 12.59
CA ILE A 39 0.61 -3.37 11.60
C ILE A 39 0.79 -2.01 12.28
N GLU A 40 1.49 -1.10 11.61
CA GLU A 40 1.41 0.33 11.85
C GLU A 40 0.76 1.01 10.63
N ILE A 41 -0.06 2.01 10.88
CA ILE A 41 -0.77 2.79 9.87
C ILE A 41 -0.20 4.21 9.88
N ILE A 42 0.50 4.58 8.83
CA ILE A 42 1.20 5.87 8.72
C ILE A 42 0.42 6.78 7.78
N CYS A 43 -0.36 7.70 8.36
CA CYS A 43 -1.08 8.75 7.65
C CYS A 43 -0.12 9.90 7.33
N ILE A 44 0.11 10.21 6.06
CA ILE A 44 1.02 11.28 5.64
C ILE A 44 0.17 12.47 5.17
N ASN A 45 -0.07 13.44 6.07
CA ASN A 45 -0.78 14.67 5.75
C ASN A 45 0.16 15.65 5.03
N ASP A 46 -0.07 15.85 3.74
CA ASP A 46 0.71 16.75 2.88
C ASP A 46 0.17 18.20 2.90
N GLY A 47 -0.05 18.74 4.10
CA GLY A 47 -0.51 20.12 4.28
C GLY A 47 -1.95 20.33 3.85
N SER A 48 -2.87 19.43 4.21
CA SER A 48 -4.30 19.60 3.95
C SER A 48 -4.85 20.84 4.64
N THR A 49 -5.77 21.51 3.96
CA THR A 49 -6.47 22.72 4.45
C THR A 49 -7.94 22.48 4.79
N ASP A 50 -8.40 21.25 4.56
CA ASP A 50 -9.73 20.75 4.94
C ASP A 50 -9.68 20.05 6.32
N SER A 51 -10.74 19.30 6.69
CA SER A 51 -10.80 18.58 7.97
C SER A 51 -10.00 17.27 8.00
N SER A 52 -9.20 16.94 6.96
CA SER A 52 -8.44 15.70 6.96
C SER A 52 -7.51 15.53 8.16
N PRO A 53 -6.76 16.55 8.63
CA PRO A 53 -5.90 16.41 9.80
C PRO A 53 -6.68 16.11 11.10
N ASP A 54 -7.87 16.65 11.24
CA ASP A 54 -8.70 16.41 12.42
C ASP A 54 -9.27 14.98 12.42
N ILE A 55 -9.64 14.47 11.23
CA ILE A 55 -10.05 13.07 11.07
C ILE A 55 -8.91 12.14 11.46
N ILE A 56 -7.67 12.38 11.00
CA ILE A 56 -6.52 11.54 11.38
C ILE A 56 -6.35 11.52 12.91
N ARG A 57 -6.43 12.68 13.58
CA ARG A 57 -6.29 12.78 15.05
C ARG A 57 -7.34 11.95 15.78
N GLU A 58 -8.59 11.95 15.30
CA GLU A 58 -9.64 11.08 15.86
C GLU A 58 -9.27 9.59 15.81
N TYR A 59 -8.69 9.12 14.70
CA TYR A 59 -8.26 7.72 14.59
C TYR A 59 -7.03 7.42 15.44
N MET A 60 -6.09 8.34 15.58
CA MET A 60 -4.96 8.20 16.51
C MET A 60 -5.39 8.06 17.97
N GLU A 61 -6.48 8.71 18.37
CA GLU A 61 -7.04 8.57 19.73
C GLU A 61 -7.73 7.23 19.97
N ARG A 62 -8.25 6.59 18.90
CA ARG A 62 -8.99 5.32 18.95
C ARG A 62 -8.12 4.09 18.75
N ASP A 63 -7.05 4.22 17.98
CA ASP A 63 -6.18 3.10 17.60
C ASP A 63 -4.71 3.51 17.64
N ALA A 64 -3.96 2.90 18.58
CA ALA A 64 -2.54 3.20 18.78
C ALA A 64 -1.63 2.82 17.61
N ARG A 65 -2.13 2.03 16.64
CA ARG A 65 -1.41 1.69 15.42
C ARG A 65 -1.35 2.86 14.43
N VAL A 66 -2.29 3.82 14.54
CA VAL A 66 -2.37 4.99 13.65
C VAL A 66 -1.38 6.05 14.09
N LYS A 67 -0.58 6.51 13.14
CA LYS A 67 0.42 7.57 13.31
C LYS A 67 0.26 8.62 12.23
N MET A 68 0.70 9.84 12.48
CA MET A 68 0.63 10.93 11.50
C MET A 68 2.00 11.56 11.27
N ILE A 69 2.35 11.74 10.00
CA ILE A 69 3.34 12.70 9.53
C ILE A 69 2.55 13.93 9.10
N ASP A 70 2.73 15.05 9.80
CA ASP A 70 2.09 16.33 9.47
C ASP A 70 3.13 17.30 8.91
N LYS A 71 3.00 17.70 7.65
CA LYS A 71 4.01 18.52 6.96
C LYS A 71 3.40 19.54 6.02
N ALA A 72 4.19 20.56 5.64
CA ALA A 72 3.81 21.45 4.55
C ALA A 72 3.73 20.67 3.23
N ASN A 73 2.82 21.10 2.33
CA ASN A 73 2.65 20.45 1.03
C ASN A 73 3.96 20.46 0.22
N SER A 74 4.40 19.30 -0.19
CA SER A 74 5.58 19.10 -1.03
C SER A 74 5.35 18.04 -2.14
N GLY A 75 4.11 17.57 -2.26
CA GLY A 75 3.67 16.65 -3.29
C GLY A 75 3.75 15.17 -2.90
N TYR A 76 3.07 14.37 -3.70
CA TYR A 76 2.86 12.94 -3.47
C TYR A 76 4.16 12.16 -3.26
N GLY A 77 5.15 12.35 -4.15
CA GLY A 77 6.39 11.58 -4.09
C GLY A 77 7.24 11.86 -2.85
N ASP A 78 7.32 13.12 -2.39
CA ASP A 78 8.01 13.46 -1.12
C ASP A 78 7.25 12.86 0.06
N SER A 79 5.93 12.95 0.06
CA SER A 79 5.08 12.37 1.11
C SER A 79 5.30 10.88 1.24
N MET A 80 5.27 10.14 0.12
CA MET A 80 5.52 8.70 0.12
C MET A 80 6.93 8.35 0.59
N ASN A 81 7.95 9.12 0.20
CA ASN A 81 9.31 8.89 0.65
C ASN A 81 9.46 9.09 2.17
N ARG A 82 8.77 10.09 2.75
CA ARG A 82 8.74 10.26 4.22
C ARG A 82 8.02 9.11 4.92
N GLY A 83 6.97 8.59 4.32
CA GLY A 83 6.31 7.36 4.80
C GLY A 83 7.27 6.17 4.80
N LEU A 84 8.00 5.95 3.70
CA LEU A 84 9.00 4.89 3.59
C LEU A 84 10.13 5.04 4.63
N GLU A 85 10.58 6.26 4.90
CA GLU A 85 11.62 6.55 5.92
C GLU A 85 11.13 6.30 7.36
N MET A 86 9.84 6.47 7.63
CA MET A 86 9.23 6.20 8.94
C MET A 86 8.87 4.72 9.13
N ALA A 87 8.65 3.99 8.06
CA ALA A 87 8.21 2.60 8.08
C ALA A 87 9.21 1.69 8.79
N ARG A 88 8.69 0.85 9.73
CA ARG A 88 9.46 -0.12 10.51
C ARG A 88 9.07 -1.56 10.21
N GLY A 89 7.93 -1.76 9.53
CA GLY A 89 7.42 -3.08 9.18
C GLY A 89 8.40 -3.86 8.29
N GLU A 90 8.32 -5.18 8.35
CA GLU A 90 9.05 -6.04 7.40
C GLU A 90 8.54 -5.80 5.97
N TYR A 91 7.24 -5.56 5.85
CA TYR A 91 6.58 -5.20 4.60
C TYR A 91 6.07 -3.76 4.62
N VAL A 92 5.91 -3.19 3.44
CA VAL A 92 5.25 -1.90 3.20
C VAL A 92 4.05 -2.12 2.29
N GLY A 93 2.88 -1.67 2.73
CA GLY A 93 1.67 -1.54 1.93
C GLY A 93 1.35 -0.08 1.64
N ILE A 94 0.56 0.18 0.63
CA ILE A 94 0.08 1.52 0.27
C ILE A 94 -1.44 1.46 0.12
N LEU A 95 -2.12 2.46 0.67
CA LEU A 95 -3.57 2.66 0.48
C LEU A 95 -3.80 4.11 0.10
N GLU A 96 -4.38 4.34 -1.07
CA GLU A 96 -4.77 5.69 -1.49
C GLU A 96 -5.93 6.19 -0.63
N SER A 97 -5.89 7.45 -0.24
CA SER A 97 -6.80 7.99 0.78
C SER A 97 -8.26 8.19 0.32
N ASP A 98 -8.53 7.99 -0.95
CA ASP A 98 -9.87 7.96 -1.56
C ASP A 98 -10.36 6.55 -1.92
N ASP A 99 -9.56 5.52 -1.61
CA ASP A 99 -9.86 4.10 -1.78
C ASP A 99 -10.11 3.41 -0.43
N PHE A 100 -10.54 2.16 -0.46
CA PHE A 100 -10.65 1.27 0.69
C PHE A 100 -10.28 -0.17 0.30
N MET A 101 -9.90 -0.99 1.28
CA MET A 101 -9.44 -2.35 1.02
C MET A 101 -10.33 -3.41 1.68
N ALA A 102 -10.29 -4.64 1.14
CA ALA A 102 -10.97 -5.77 1.73
C ALA A 102 -10.42 -6.08 3.13
N PRO A 103 -11.23 -6.59 4.08
CA PRO A 103 -10.80 -6.79 5.47
C PRO A 103 -9.59 -7.72 5.63
N ASP A 104 -9.38 -8.66 4.72
CA ASP A 104 -8.31 -9.66 4.75
C ASP A 104 -7.19 -9.39 3.72
N ALA A 105 -7.19 -8.20 3.12
CA ALA A 105 -6.29 -7.83 2.03
C ALA A 105 -4.80 -7.93 2.44
N LEU A 106 -4.44 -7.30 3.55
CA LEU A 106 -3.05 -7.28 4.02
C LEU A 106 -2.58 -8.66 4.46
N GLU A 107 -3.41 -9.43 5.15
CA GLU A 107 -3.10 -10.80 5.58
C GLU A 107 -2.82 -11.71 4.37
N LYS A 108 -3.66 -11.67 3.34
CA LYS A 108 -3.48 -12.44 2.10
C LYS A 108 -2.18 -12.09 1.39
N LEU A 109 -1.93 -10.78 1.21
CA LEU A 109 -0.74 -10.30 0.52
C LEU A 109 0.55 -10.67 1.27
N VAL A 110 0.60 -10.44 2.59
CA VAL A 110 1.77 -10.78 3.42
C VAL A 110 2.01 -12.28 3.43
N SER A 111 0.97 -13.10 3.72
CA SER A 111 1.09 -14.56 3.73
C SER A 111 1.60 -15.12 2.39
N ALA A 112 1.15 -14.56 1.27
CA ALA A 112 1.65 -14.95 -0.05
C ALA A 112 3.13 -14.58 -0.23
N ALA A 113 3.52 -13.36 0.14
CA ALA A 113 4.90 -12.91 0.07
C ALA A 113 5.84 -13.78 0.91
N GLU A 114 5.45 -14.10 2.14
CA GLU A 114 6.21 -14.96 3.07
C GLU A 114 6.35 -16.38 2.52
N SER A 115 5.23 -17.01 2.12
CA SER A 115 5.22 -18.40 1.64
C SER A 115 6.12 -18.63 0.42
N CYS A 116 6.28 -17.61 -0.41
CA CYS A 116 7.12 -17.64 -1.61
C CYS A 116 8.52 -17.04 -1.39
N ASN A 117 8.80 -16.46 -0.22
CA ASN A 117 9.97 -15.61 0.03
C ASN A 117 10.15 -14.58 -1.10
N ALA A 118 9.08 -13.86 -1.39
CA ALA A 118 8.99 -12.92 -2.51
C ALA A 118 9.42 -11.51 -2.10
N ASP A 119 9.97 -10.73 -3.03
CA ASP A 119 10.30 -9.32 -2.87
C ASP A 119 9.03 -8.47 -2.79
N PHE A 120 7.95 -8.91 -3.49
CA PHE A 120 6.63 -8.31 -3.38
C PHE A 120 5.52 -9.31 -3.71
N ALA A 121 4.34 -9.08 -3.15
CA ALA A 121 3.10 -9.74 -3.53
C ALA A 121 2.13 -8.72 -4.13
N LYS A 122 1.39 -9.10 -5.17
CA LYS A 122 0.43 -8.23 -5.84
C LYS A 122 -0.83 -8.98 -6.20
N ALA A 123 -1.98 -8.30 -6.04
CA ALA A 123 -3.31 -8.86 -6.25
C ALA A 123 -4.08 -8.14 -7.36
N ASN A 124 -5.17 -8.75 -7.80
CA ASN A 124 -6.21 -8.06 -8.55
C ASN A 124 -6.94 -7.05 -7.65
N PHE A 125 -7.77 -6.21 -8.24
CA PHE A 125 -8.56 -5.23 -7.51
C PHE A 125 -9.88 -4.95 -8.21
N ASP A 126 -10.81 -4.34 -7.47
CA ASP A 126 -12.09 -3.90 -8.01
C ASP A 126 -12.08 -2.41 -8.34
N PHE A 127 -12.65 -2.04 -9.47
CA PHE A 127 -13.15 -0.69 -9.65
C PHE A 127 -14.46 -0.53 -8.88
N TYR A 128 -14.56 0.54 -8.11
CA TYR A 128 -15.73 0.86 -7.31
C TYR A 128 -16.36 2.19 -7.75
N TRP A 129 -17.66 2.19 -7.89
CA TRP A 129 -18.47 3.38 -8.16
C TRP A 129 -19.57 3.49 -7.12
N SER A 130 -19.62 4.60 -6.40
CA SER A 130 -20.65 4.89 -5.40
C SER A 130 -21.90 5.56 -6.00
N LYS A 131 -21.80 6.08 -7.22
CA LYS A 131 -22.89 6.80 -7.90
C LYS A 131 -22.92 6.49 -9.39
N PRO A 132 -24.11 6.54 -10.07
CA PRO A 132 -25.47 6.73 -9.50
C PRO A 132 -25.95 5.57 -8.66
N GLU A 133 -25.38 4.38 -8.85
CA GLU A 133 -25.64 3.14 -8.11
C GLU A 133 -24.30 2.51 -7.69
N GLU A 134 -24.31 1.86 -6.56
CA GLU A 134 -23.13 1.12 -6.11
C GLU A 134 -22.82 -0.02 -7.10
N ARG A 135 -21.61 -0.03 -7.63
CA ARG A 135 -21.15 -1.03 -8.58
C ARG A 135 -19.69 -1.36 -8.35
N ARG A 136 -19.36 -2.65 -8.43
CA ARG A 136 -17.99 -3.16 -8.45
C ARG A 136 -17.71 -3.88 -9.75
N SER A 137 -16.46 -3.84 -10.19
CA SER A 137 -16.00 -4.55 -11.38
C SER A 137 -14.57 -4.99 -11.20
N LEU A 138 -14.34 -6.30 -11.18
CA LEU A 138 -13.02 -6.89 -11.06
C LEU A 138 -12.10 -6.42 -12.19
N HIS A 139 -10.96 -5.87 -11.84
CA HIS A 139 -9.85 -5.67 -12.76
C HIS A 139 -8.89 -6.85 -12.65
N GLU A 140 -9.10 -7.85 -13.49
CA GLU A 140 -8.32 -9.08 -13.51
C GLU A 140 -6.99 -8.86 -14.24
N MET A 141 -5.93 -8.60 -13.48
CA MET A 141 -4.55 -8.56 -13.99
C MET A 141 -3.92 -9.95 -14.04
N PHE A 142 -4.25 -10.77 -13.07
CA PHE A 142 -3.68 -12.10 -12.87
C PHE A 142 -4.78 -13.16 -12.92
N LYS A 143 -4.58 -14.17 -13.75
CA LYS A 143 -5.50 -15.31 -13.86
C LYS A 143 -5.15 -16.38 -12.83
N PRO A 144 -6.09 -17.23 -12.39
CA PRO A 144 -5.83 -18.26 -11.38
C PRO A 144 -4.60 -19.13 -11.66
N LYS A 145 -4.32 -19.47 -12.92
CA LYS A 145 -3.16 -20.29 -13.33
C LYS A 145 -1.81 -19.61 -13.08
N ASP A 146 -1.77 -18.28 -12.98
CA ASP A 146 -0.57 -17.47 -12.85
C ASP A 146 -0.28 -17.10 -11.38
N CYS A 147 -1.20 -17.45 -10.46
CA CYS A 147 -1.17 -17.07 -9.05
C CYS A 147 -0.61 -18.17 -8.13
N GLY A 148 -0.28 -17.79 -6.89
CA GLY A 148 0.10 -18.70 -5.80
C GLY A 148 1.47 -19.37 -5.92
N LYS A 149 2.32 -18.92 -6.83
CA LYS A 149 3.69 -19.44 -7.03
C LYS A 149 4.67 -18.30 -7.25
N PRO A 150 5.94 -18.49 -6.85
CA PRO A 150 6.98 -17.50 -7.12
C PRO A 150 7.26 -17.42 -8.63
N VAL A 151 7.39 -16.20 -9.14
CA VAL A 151 7.74 -15.91 -10.53
C VAL A 151 8.81 -14.82 -10.58
N HIS A 152 9.64 -14.81 -11.63
CA HIS A 152 10.49 -13.67 -11.91
C HIS A 152 9.68 -12.64 -12.71
N PRO A 153 9.60 -11.37 -12.28
CA PRO A 153 8.75 -10.39 -12.96
C PRO A 153 9.06 -10.18 -14.44
N SER A 154 10.31 -10.36 -14.87
CA SER A 154 10.69 -10.23 -16.28
C SER A 154 10.18 -11.36 -17.20
N ASP A 155 9.70 -12.47 -16.62
CA ASP A 155 9.15 -13.59 -17.40
C ASP A 155 7.79 -13.24 -18.04
N THR A 156 7.21 -12.11 -17.66
CA THR A 156 5.97 -11.62 -18.24
C THR A 156 6.06 -10.15 -18.65
N THR A 157 5.74 -9.86 -19.90
CA THR A 157 5.64 -8.48 -20.39
C THR A 157 4.29 -7.83 -20.06
N GLN A 158 3.36 -8.58 -19.47
CA GLN A 158 2.01 -8.09 -19.16
C GLN A 158 2.04 -6.95 -18.15
N PHE A 159 2.99 -6.97 -17.22
CA PHE A 159 3.15 -5.93 -16.20
C PHE A 159 3.27 -4.51 -16.77
N PHE A 160 4.02 -4.36 -17.86
CA PHE A 160 4.24 -3.05 -18.49
C PHE A 160 3.03 -2.54 -19.28
N LYS A 161 2.00 -3.38 -19.43
CA LYS A 161 0.76 -3.05 -20.17
C LYS A 161 -0.41 -2.74 -19.25
N GLN A 162 -0.22 -2.89 -17.93
CA GLN A 162 -1.28 -2.74 -16.94
C GLN A 162 -1.13 -1.45 -16.14
N LYS A 163 -2.17 -1.08 -15.40
CA LYS A 163 -2.11 0.02 -14.45
C LYS A 163 -1.06 -0.27 -13.38
N PRO A 164 -0.27 0.70 -12.94
CA PRO A 164 0.75 0.50 -11.92
C PRO A 164 0.17 0.01 -10.59
N SER A 165 -1.07 0.43 -10.22
CA SER A 165 -1.84 0.00 -9.04
C SER A 165 -0.94 -0.41 -7.85
N ILE A 166 -0.07 0.50 -7.40
CA ILE A 166 0.91 0.23 -6.34
C ILE A 166 0.26 -0.13 -5.01
N TRP A 167 -1.00 0.25 -4.83
CA TRP A 167 -1.85 0.02 -3.67
C TRP A 167 -2.45 -1.40 -3.60
N SER A 168 -2.45 -2.19 -4.68
CA SER A 168 -2.87 -3.60 -4.65
C SER A 168 -1.70 -4.55 -4.39
N ALA A 169 -0.70 -4.13 -3.62
CA ALA A 169 0.52 -4.89 -3.37
C ALA A 169 1.12 -4.60 -1.98
N VAL A 170 1.95 -5.54 -1.51
CA VAL A 170 2.89 -5.33 -0.42
C VAL A 170 4.31 -5.60 -0.90
N TYR A 171 5.25 -4.83 -0.37
CA TYR A 171 6.65 -4.83 -0.77
C TYR A 171 7.52 -5.15 0.44
N ARG A 172 8.47 -6.04 0.31
CA ARG A 172 9.47 -6.27 1.36
C ARG A 172 10.31 -4.99 1.53
N ARG A 173 10.37 -4.46 2.76
CA ARG A 173 11.03 -3.18 3.02
C ARG A 173 12.53 -3.23 2.71
N ASP A 174 13.23 -4.29 3.12
CA ASP A 174 14.66 -4.47 2.84
C ASP A 174 14.96 -4.55 1.33
N PHE A 175 14.03 -5.11 0.54
CA PHE A 175 14.14 -5.11 -0.92
C PHE A 175 14.09 -3.68 -1.49
N LEU A 176 13.15 -2.84 -1.01
CA LEU A 176 13.08 -1.44 -1.42
C LEU A 176 14.36 -0.68 -1.05
N GLU A 177 14.86 -0.87 0.18
CA GLU A 177 16.04 -0.20 0.72
C GLU A 177 17.32 -0.57 -0.04
N ARG A 178 17.60 -1.87 -0.21
CA ARG A 178 18.85 -2.35 -0.88
C ARG A 178 18.93 -1.96 -2.35
N ASN A 179 17.77 -1.75 -3.01
CA ASN A 179 17.71 -1.33 -4.40
C ASN A 179 17.51 0.18 -4.57
N GLY A 180 17.45 0.95 -3.48
CA GLY A 180 17.22 2.40 -3.52
C GLY A 180 15.89 2.79 -4.18
N ILE A 181 14.86 1.93 -4.05
CA ILE A 181 13.54 2.16 -4.67
C ILE A 181 12.80 3.22 -3.86
N LYS A 182 12.66 4.39 -4.46
CA LYS A 182 11.96 5.56 -3.90
C LYS A 182 11.06 6.17 -4.97
N PHE A 183 10.07 6.93 -4.51
CA PHE A 183 9.24 7.76 -5.38
C PHE A 183 10.04 8.94 -5.93
N LEU A 184 9.70 9.42 -7.13
CA LEU A 184 10.26 10.65 -7.64
C LEU A 184 9.67 11.83 -6.86
N PRO A 185 10.49 12.70 -6.23
CA PRO A 185 10.00 13.83 -5.44
C PRO A 185 9.63 15.02 -6.36
N THR A 186 8.86 14.76 -7.42
CA THR A 186 8.37 15.80 -8.33
C THR A 186 7.17 16.51 -7.71
N PRO A 187 7.00 17.82 -7.94
CA PRO A 187 5.84 18.56 -7.44
C PRO A 187 4.51 18.00 -7.96
N GLY A 188 3.49 18.04 -7.11
CA GLY A 188 2.14 17.58 -7.45
C GLY A 188 2.03 16.06 -7.63
N ALA A 189 1.02 15.62 -8.38
CA ALA A 189 0.81 14.23 -8.77
C ALA A 189 1.20 14.07 -10.25
N SER A 190 2.32 13.37 -10.52
CA SER A 190 2.94 13.28 -11.87
C SER A 190 3.50 11.89 -12.11
N PHE A 191 2.65 10.87 -12.17
CA PHE A 191 3.04 9.48 -12.50
C PHE A 191 4.17 8.89 -11.63
N GLN A 192 4.29 9.33 -10.37
CA GLN A 192 5.28 8.82 -9.42
C GLN A 192 5.06 7.33 -9.13
N ASP A 193 3.80 6.89 -9.11
CA ASP A 193 3.34 5.49 -9.01
C ASP A 193 3.91 4.62 -10.14
N THR A 194 3.87 5.10 -11.37
CA THR A 194 4.41 4.40 -12.56
C THR A 194 5.92 4.19 -12.43
N SER A 195 6.65 5.24 -12.02
CA SER A 195 8.09 5.16 -11.79
C SER A 195 8.45 4.18 -10.67
N PHE A 196 7.70 4.20 -9.58
CA PHE A 196 7.90 3.28 -8.46
C PHE A 196 7.63 1.83 -8.89
N ALA A 197 6.47 1.55 -9.50
CA ALA A 197 6.11 0.23 -10.00
C ALA A 197 7.15 -0.32 -10.98
N PHE A 198 7.64 0.51 -11.91
CA PHE A 198 8.69 0.12 -12.85
C PHE A 198 9.98 -0.31 -12.15
N LYS A 199 10.44 0.46 -11.16
CA LYS A 199 11.65 0.12 -10.38
C LYS A 199 11.48 -1.19 -9.61
N VAL A 200 10.31 -1.39 -8.97
CA VAL A 200 9.98 -2.64 -8.27
C VAL A 200 10.11 -3.83 -9.22
N ILE A 201 9.44 -3.77 -10.38
CA ILE A 201 9.45 -4.86 -11.36
C ILE A 201 10.84 -5.10 -11.93
N ALA A 202 11.60 -4.05 -12.20
CA ALA A 202 12.93 -4.14 -12.80
C ALA A 202 14.00 -4.69 -11.84
N CYS A 203 13.81 -4.51 -10.53
CA CYS A 203 14.80 -4.91 -9.51
C CYS A 203 14.44 -6.21 -8.78
N ALA A 204 13.19 -6.67 -8.86
CA ALA A 204 12.75 -7.84 -8.10
C ALA A 204 13.22 -9.15 -8.75
N ASP A 205 13.73 -10.05 -7.91
CA ASP A 205 14.06 -11.42 -8.30
C ASP A 205 12.83 -12.34 -8.21
N LYS A 206 11.97 -12.08 -7.21
CA LYS A 206 10.79 -12.91 -6.96
C LYS A 206 9.55 -12.06 -6.69
N ALA A 207 8.48 -12.39 -7.37
CA ALA A 207 7.14 -11.88 -7.10
C ALA A 207 6.15 -13.03 -6.90
N VAL A 208 5.05 -12.78 -6.23
CA VAL A 208 3.90 -13.68 -6.18
C VAL A 208 2.63 -12.90 -6.48
N TYR A 209 1.75 -13.50 -7.26
CA TYR A 209 0.49 -12.90 -7.64
C TYR A 209 -0.68 -13.63 -7.01
N LEU A 210 -1.72 -12.86 -6.64
CA LEU A 210 -2.99 -13.37 -6.09
C LEU A 210 -4.11 -13.10 -7.10
N HIS A 211 -5.03 -14.04 -7.19
CA HIS A 211 -6.23 -13.86 -8.02
C HIS A 211 -7.32 -13.05 -7.29
N ASP A 212 -7.33 -13.08 -5.96
CA ASP A 212 -8.27 -12.31 -5.16
C ASP A 212 -8.17 -10.81 -5.46
N ALA A 213 -9.28 -10.09 -5.34
CA ALA A 213 -9.28 -8.63 -5.25
C ALA A 213 -9.01 -8.21 -3.79
N VAL A 214 -8.22 -7.16 -3.61
CA VAL A 214 -7.83 -6.61 -2.31
C VAL A 214 -8.28 -5.17 -2.16
#